data_f6efe59fedde71e6e2eaecfe6f9132a8
#
_entry.id   f6efe59fedde71e6e2eaecfe6f9132a8
#
_cell.length_a   1.000
_cell.length_b   1.000
_cell.length_c   1.000
_cell.angle_alpha   90.00
_cell.angle_beta   90.00
_cell.angle_gamma   90.00
#
_symmetry.space_group_name_H-M   'P 1'
#
loop_
_entity.id
_entity.type
_entity.pdbx_description
1 polymer ?
#
loop_
_entity_poly.entity_id
_entity_poly.type
_entity_poly.pdbx_seq_one_letter_code
_entity_poly.pdbx_strand_id
1 'polypeptide(L)'
;MPPATKRAKTETLSLRLDPKTKFMLDFLARVQGQSITTVVERAVSKVAADVGVGEYNNEKNWSSFWDASEGVRTLRLLSDTYYPTNFEEDEILSFTKVHWPFFFHSDRATTPRQAFVDLLWSKIETYLDIWRNERQTNYWAAGEAMRADLSAAKISPPEWPVKQPAASATSAPRESFSTDLDDEIPF
;
A
#
# COMPACT_ATOMS: atom_id res chain seq x y z
N MET A 1 -27.48 24.83 0.82
CA MET A 1 -26.56 24.68 -0.36
C MET A 1 -26.04 23.27 -0.36
N PRO A 2 -26.19 22.47 -1.42
CA PRO A 2 -25.56 21.17 -1.51
C PRO A 2 -24.03 21.34 -1.61
N PRO A 3 -23.22 20.46 -1.02
CA PRO A 3 -21.77 20.53 -1.11
C PRO A 3 -21.33 20.36 -2.56
N ALA A 4 -20.44 21.23 -3.00
CA ALA A 4 -19.86 21.15 -4.34
C ALA A 4 -19.14 19.80 -4.50
N THR A 5 -19.64 18.98 -5.38
CA THR A 5 -19.00 17.71 -5.78
C THR A 5 -17.63 18.05 -6.36
N LYS A 6 -16.54 17.69 -5.68
CA LYS A 6 -15.18 17.78 -6.22
C LYS A 6 -15.16 16.99 -7.53
N ARG A 7 -15.01 17.68 -8.66
CA ARG A 7 -14.79 17.03 -9.95
C ARG A 7 -13.57 16.11 -9.83
N ALA A 8 -13.73 14.84 -10.20
CA ALA A 8 -12.63 13.92 -10.30
C ALA A 8 -11.54 14.51 -11.19
N LYS A 9 -10.30 14.51 -10.71
CA LYS A 9 -9.13 14.98 -11.46
C LYS A 9 -8.97 14.07 -12.68
N THR A 10 -9.08 14.62 -13.88
CA THR A 10 -8.88 13.87 -15.12
C THR A 10 -7.37 13.77 -15.39
N GLU A 11 -6.89 12.55 -15.59
CA GLU A 11 -5.51 12.28 -15.97
C GLU A 11 -5.40 12.03 -17.47
N THR A 12 -4.30 12.43 -18.09
CA THR A 12 -4.07 12.22 -19.52
C THR A 12 -3.18 11.01 -19.71
N LEU A 13 -3.67 10.05 -20.52
CA LEU A 13 -2.92 8.86 -20.91
C LEU A 13 -2.61 8.93 -22.41
N SER A 14 -1.32 8.84 -22.78
CA SER A 14 -0.89 8.79 -24.18
C SER A 14 -0.50 7.35 -24.54
N LEU A 15 -1.15 6.80 -25.57
CA LEU A 15 -0.91 5.44 -26.04
C LEU A 15 -0.43 5.44 -27.49
N ARG A 16 0.54 4.57 -27.80
CA ARG A 16 0.92 4.24 -29.19
C ARG A 16 0.19 2.95 -29.57
N LEU A 17 -0.61 3.01 -30.63
CA LEU A 17 -1.40 1.89 -31.12
C LEU A 17 -0.90 1.49 -32.51
N ASP A 18 -0.94 0.20 -32.81
CA ASP A 18 -0.76 -0.28 -34.18
C ASP A 18 -1.98 0.11 -35.06
N PRO A 19 -1.80 0.14 -36.40
CA PRO A 19 -2.85 0.59 -37.30
C PRO A 19 -4.15 -0.22 -37.20
N LYS A 20 -4.08 -1.51 -36.91
CA LYS A 20 -5.24 -2.41 -36.79
C LYS A 20 -6.05 -2.06 -35.54
N THR A 21 -5.39 -1.91 -34.41
CA THR A 21 -6.04 -1.53 -33.15
C THR A 21 -6.67 -0.15 -33.24
N LYS A 22 -5.96 0.82 -33.87
CA LYS A 22 -6.54 2.14 -34.13
C LYS A 22 -7.80 2.06 -35.00
N PHE A 23 -7.76 1.28 -36.09
CA PHE A 23 -8.92 1.07 -36.96
C PHE A 23 -10.11 0.47 -36.20
N MET A 24 -9.88 -0.53 -35.34
CA MET A 24 -10.94 -1.13 -34.51
C MET A 24 -11.58 -0.10 -33.58
N LEU A 25 -10.80 0.77 -32.96
CA LEU A 25 -11.33 1.83 -32.10
C LEU A 25 -12.16 2.84 -32.88
N ASP A 26 -11.68 3.31 -34.04
CA ASP A 26 -12.40 4.23 -34.91
C ASP A 26 -13.71 3.61 -35.42
N PHE A 27 -13.68 2.35 -35.81
CA PHE A 27 -14.87 1.60 -36.23
C PHE A 27 -15.91 1.50 -35.12
N LEU A 28 -15.50 1.07 -33.90
CA LEU A 28 -16.40 0.95 -32.75
C LEU A 28 -17.00 2.32 -32.36
N ALA A 29 -16.20 3.36 -32.32
CA ALA A 29 -16.66 4.70 -32.00
C ALA A 29 -17.74 5.18 -32.97
N ARG A 30 -17.53 4.98 -34.28
CA ARG A 30 -18.51 5.36 -35.33
C ARG A 30 -19.77 4.53 -35.28
N VAL A 31 -19.65 3.20 -35.19
CA VAL A 31 -20.81 2.29 -35.16
C VAL A 31 -21.69 2.51 -33.94
N GLN A 32 -21.07 2.81 -32.79
CA GLN A 32 -21.77 3.04 -31.52
C GLN A 32 -22.17 4.50 -31.30
N GLY A 33 -21.77 5.42 -32.18
CA GLY A 33 -22.04 6.86 -32.02
C GLY A 33 -21.38 7.46 -30.76
N GLN A 34 -20.20 6.95 -30.37
CA GLN A 34 -19.49 7.31 -29.14
C GLN A 34 -18.12 7.89 -29.41
N SER A 35 -17.55 8.60 -28.42
CA SER A 35 -16.15 9.04 -28.51
C SER A 35 -15.19 7.84 -28.34
N ILE A 36 -13.98 7.95 -28.88
CA ILE A 36 -12.93 6.93 -28.67
C ILE A 36 -12.66 6.75 -27.17
N THR A 37 -12.62 7.82 -26.38
CA THR A 37 -12.45 7.78 -24.92
C THR A 37 -13.53 6.92 -24.28
N THR A 38 -14.80 7.11 -24.63
CA THR A 38 -15.92 6.32 -24.08
C THR A 38 -15.79 4.85 -24.45
N VAL A 39 -15.36 4.53 -25.68
CA VAL A 39 -15.14 3.13 -26.11
C VAL A 39 -14.02 2.50 -25.27
N VAL A 40 -12.91 3.20 -25.06
CA VAL A 40 -11.79 2.72 -24.25
C VAL A 40 -12.22 2.53 -22.78
N GLU A 41 -12.88 3.51 -22.18
CA GLU A 41 -13.39 3.43 -20.80
C GLU A 41 -14.30 2.21 -20.58
N ARG A 42 -15.22 1.97 -21.52
CA ARG A 42 -16.13 0.81 -21.45
C ARG A 42 -15.39 -0.52 -21.63
N ALA A 43 -14.43 -0.59 -22.55
CA ALA A 43 -13.62 -1.78 -22.76
C ALA A 43 -12.79 -2.11 -21.52
N VAL A 44 -12.11 -1.12 -20.94
CA VAL A 44 -11.33 -1.28 -19.70
C VAL A 44 -12.23 -1.70 -18.54
N SER A 45 -13.38 -1.02 -18.34
CA SER A 45 -14.31 -1.36 -17.27
C SER A 45 -14.84 -2.79 -17.38
N LYS A 46 -15.13 -3.25 -18.63
CA LYS A 46 -15.57 -4.61 -18.87
C LYS A 46 -14.51 -5.64 -18.51
N VAL A 47 -13.28 -5.46 -18.99
CA VAL A 47 -12.18 -6.39 -18.67
C VAL A 47 -11.85 -6.36 -17.18
N ALA A 48 -11.81 -5.19 -16.56
CA ALA A 48 -11.49 -5.04 -15.14
C ALA A 48 -12.57 -5.69 -14.23
N ALA A 49 -13.81 -5.79 -14.67
CA ALA A 49 -14.87 -6.46 -13.92
C ALA A 49 -14.65 -7.98 -13.83
N ASP A 50 -13.97 -8.55 -14.83
CA ASP A 50 -13.74 -10.00 -14.96
C ASP A 50 -12.41 -10.44 -14.33
N VAL A 51 -11.59 -9.48 -13.85
CA VAL A 51 -10.28 -9.76 -13.23
C VAL A 51 -10.37 -9.54 -11.73
N GLY A 52 -9.94 -10.53 -10.96
CA GLY A 52 -9.89 -10.48 -9.51
C GLY A 52 -8.53 -10.89 -8.94
N VAL A 53 -8.31 -10.54 -7.68
CA VAL A 53 -7.14 -10.89 -6.88
C VAL A 53 -7.61 -11.61 -5.63
N GLY A 54 -7.04 -12.77 -5.33
CA GLY A 54 -7.43 -13.54 -4.15
C GLY A 54 -7.43 -15.05 -4.38
N GLU A 55 -7.97 -15.79 -3.41
CA GLU A 55 -8.19 -17.23 -3.52
C GLU A 55 -9.39 -17.53 -4.40
N TYR A 56 -9.37 -18.69 -5.04
CA TYR A 56 -10.47 -19.19 -5.85
C TYR A 56 -11.80 -19.12 -5.08
N ASN A 57 -12.83 -18.54 -5.68
CA ASN A 57 -14.14 -18.20 -5.09
C ASN A 57 -14.16 -17.08 -4.02
N ASN A 58 -13.05 -16.41 -3.74
CA ASN A 58 -12.99 -15.25 -2.85
C ASN A 58 -12.12 -14.13 -3.45
N GLU A 59 -12.20 -13.95 -4.73
CA GLU A 59 -11.46 -12.92 -5.45
C GLU A 59 -12.08 -11.53 -5.23
N LYS A 60 -11.22 -10.56 -5.00
CA LYS A 60 -11.58 -9.14 -4.94
C LYS A 60 -11.27 -8.49 -6.29
N ASN A 61 -12.22 -7.83 -6.89
CA ASN A 61 -11.98 -7.04 -8.08
C ASN A 61 -11.48 -5.63 -7.73
N TRP A 62 -11.12 -4.85 -8.74
CA TRP A 62 -10.59 -3.50 -8.59
C TRP A 62 -11.44 -2.57 -7.72
N SER A 63 -12.77 -2.73 -7.70
CA SER A 63 -13.67 -1.86 -6.93
C SER A 63 -13.52 -2.02 -5.41
N SER A 64 -13.03 -3.17 -4.95
CA SER A 64 -12.73 -3.42 -3.53
C SER A 64 -11.53 -2.60 -3.03
N PHE A 65 -10.64 -2.22 -3.94
CA PHE A 65 -9.44 -1.44 -3.64
C PHE A 65 -9.61 0.04 -3.94
N TRP A 66 -10.59 0.39 -4.76
CA TRP A 66 -10.77 1.76 -5.24
C TRP A 66 -11.07 2.74 -4.11
N ASP A 67 -10.40 3.87 -4.14
CA ASP A 67 -10.68 5.04 -3.31
C ASP A 67 -10.31 6.31 -4.08
N ALA A 68 -10.98 7.42 -3.78
CA ALA A 68 -10.64 8.73 -4.35
C ALA A 68 -9.26 9.22 -3.88
N SER A 69 -8.87 8.86 -2.66
CA SER A 69 -7.53 9.08 -2.12
C SER A 69 -6.54 8.11 -2.75
N GLU A 70 -5.50 8.65 -3.38
CA GLU A 70 -4.43 7.86 -3.99
C GLU A 70 -3.72 6.98 -2.95
N GLY A 71 -3.34 7.56 -1.82
CA GLY A 71 -2.66 6.82 -0.76
C GLY A 71 -3.51 5.70 -0.18
N VAL A 72 -4.81 5.94 0.01
CA VAL A 72 -5.71 4.92 0.54
C VAL A 72 -5.87 3.75 -0.43
N ARG A 73 -6.11 4.02 -1.73
CA ARG A 73 -6.23 2.94 -2.73
C ARG A 73 -4.92 2.16 -2.89
N THR A 74 -3.77 2.85 -2.89
CA THR A 74 -2.46 2.20 -2.94
C THR A 74 -2.25 1.30 -1.73
N LEU A 75 -2.47 1.79 -0.52
CA LEU A 75 -2.30 1.00 0.70
C LEU A 75 -3.25 -0.21 0.76
N ARG A 76 -4.49 -0.09 0.25
CA ARG A 76 -5.41 -1.23 0.15
C ARG A 76 -4.89 -2.30 -0.81
N LEU A 77 -4.36 -1.90 -1.97
CA LEU A 77 -3.77 -2.84 -2.93
C LEU A 77 -2.55 -3.54 -2.32
N LEU A 78 -1.60 -2.77 -1.79
CA LEU A 78 -0.35 -3.30 -1.25
C LEU A 78 -0.56 -4.16 0.00
N SER A 79 -1.65 -3.97 0.74
CA SER A 79 -1.98 -4.78 1.92
C SER A 79 -2.61 -6.13 1.56
N ASP A 80 -2.98 -6.34 0.31
CA ASP A 80 -3.51 -7.62 -0.15
C ASP A 80 -2.37 -8.56 -0.57
N THR A 81 -2.30 -9.73 0.06
CA THR A 81 -1.21 -10.69 -0.15
C THR A 81 -1.19 -11.34 -1.54
N TYR A 82 -2.30 -11.27 -2.25
CA TYR A 82 -2.43 -11.84 -3.60
C TYR A 82 -2.19 -10.79 -4.70
N TYR A 83 -2.11 -9.51 -4.35
CA TYR A 83 -1.81 -8.46 -5.31
C TYR A 83 -0.31 -8.49 -5.68
N PRO A 84 0.04 -8.62 -6.97
CA PRO A 84 1.44 -8.64 -7.39
C PRO A 84 2.06 -7.24 -7.24
N THR A 85 3.04 -7.11 -6.37
CA THR A 85 3.78 -5.87 -6.12
C THR A 85 5.09 -5.84 -6.89
N ASN A 86 5.60 -4.64 -7.17
CA ASN A 86 6.96 -4.42 -7.63
C ASN A 86 7.88 -3.99 -6.46
N PHE A 87 9.16 -3.81 -6.74
CA PHE A 87 10.17 -3.48 -5.71
C PHE A 87 9.87 -2.15 -4.99
N GLU A 88 9.44 -1.12 -5.71
CA GLU A 88 9.12 0.19 -5.12
C GLU A 88 7.86 0.10 -4.24
N GLU A 89 6.86 -0.64 -4.68
CA GLU A 89 5.64 -0.91 -3.92
C GLU A 89 5.93 -1.72 -2.64
N ASP A 90 6.82 -2.71 -2.71
CA ASP A 90 7.26 -3.48 -1.54
C ASP A 90 7.99 -2.60 -0.52
N GLU A 91 8.78 -1.65 -0.99
CA GLU A 91 9.45 -0.69 -0.12
C GLU A 91 8.44 0.21 0.60
N ILE A 92 7.46 0.76 -0.13
CA ILE A 92 6.37 1.56 0.45
C ILE A 92 5.59 0.74 1.47
N LEU A 93 5.25 -0.51 1.14
CA LEU A 93 4.53 -1.41 2.05
C LEU A 93 5.34 -1.69 3.32
N SER A 94 6.62 -1.98 3.18
CA SER A 94 7.52 -2.23 4.30
C SER A 94 7.65 -1.00 5.21
N PHE A 95 7.85 0.17 4.61
CA PHE A 95 7.90 1.45 5.31
C PHE A 95 6.61 1.73 6.09
N THR A 96 5.46 1.58 5.42
CA THR A 96 4.16 1.89 6.03
C THR A 96 3.76 0.89 7.11
N LYS A 97 4.21 -0.37 7.02
CA LYS A 97 4.05 -1.36 8.10
C LYS A 97 4.89 -1.03 9.33
N VAL A 98 6.14 -0.61 9.16
CA VAL A 98 6.99 -0.15 10.27
C VAL A 98 6.39 1.08 10.96
N HIS A 99 5.86 1.99 10.17
CA HIS A 99 5.25 3.23 10.65
C HIS A 99 3.72 3.15 10.71
N TRP A 100 3.16 1.97 11.00
CA TRP A 100 1.73 1.70 10.93
C TRP A 100 0.82 2.71 11.66
N PRO A 101 1.17 3.32 12.80
CA PRO A 101 0.28 4.24 13.47
C PRO A 101 -0.09 5.48 12.65
N PHE A 102 0.75 5.82 11.66
CA PHE A 102 0.52 6.94 10.74
C PHE A 102 -0.32 6.55 9.53
N PHE A 103 -0.35 5.28 9.18
CA PHE A 103 -0.99 4.81 7.95
C PHE A 103 -2.18 3.89 8.19
N PHE A 104 -2.20 3.13 9.28
CA PHE A 104 -3.22 2.12 9.56
C PHE A 104 -3.82 2.26 10.95
N HIS A 105 -5.00 1.69 11.14
CA HIS A 105 -5.68 1.65 12.45
C HIS A 105 -5.07 0.63 13.41
N SER A 106 -4.34 -0.36 12.91
CA SER A 106 -3.68 -1.39 13.71
C SER A 106 -2.37 -1.84 13.06
N ASP A 107 -1.55 -2.56 13.80
CA ASP A 107 -0.30 -3.18 13.38
C ASP A 107 -0.49 -4.26 12.29
N ARG A 108 -1.70 -4.79 12.13
CA ARG A 108 -2.04 -5.72 11.04
C ARG A 108 -2.00 -5.06 9.66
N ALA A 109 -1.92 -3.75 9.59
CA ALA A 109 -1.81 -2.95 8.37
C ALA A 109 -2.86 -3.28 7.30
N THR A 110 -4.12 -3.47 7.71
CA THR A 110 -5.22 -3.84 6.81
C THR A 110 -6.18 -2.70 6.50
N THR A 111 -6.33 -1.75 7.42
CA THR A 111 -7.31 -0.66 7.30
C THR A 111 -6.61 0.68 7.36
N PRO A 112 -6.48 1.42 6.23
CA PRO A 112 -5.83 2.72 6.20
C PRO A 112 -6.55 3.78 7.04
N ARG A 113 -5.78 4.66 7.69
CA ARG A 113 -6.26 5.87 8.37
C ARG A 113 -6.41 7.01 7.38
N GLN A 114 -7.55 7.12 6.74
CA GLN A 114 -7.77 8.05 5.64
C GLN A 114 -7.29 9.48 5.93
N ALA A 115 -7.68 10.08 7.04
CA ALA A 115 -7.32 11.47 7.35
C ALA A 115 -5.80 11.71 7.46
N PHE A 116 -5.05 10.72 7.96
CA PHE A 116 -3.59 10.80 8.05
C PHE A 116 -2.96 10.55 6.67
N VAL A 117 -3.44 9.52 5.98
CA VAL A 117 -2.96 9.17 4.65
C VAL A 117 -3.14 10.32 3.67
N ASP A 118 -4.32 10.97 3.63
CA ASP A 118 -4.60 12.11 2.75
C ASP A 118 -3.62 13.28 2.95
N LEU A 119 -3.14 13.48 4.17
CA LEU A 119 -2.17 14.52 4.47
C LEU A 119 -0.74 14.08 4.14
N LEU A 120 -0.34 12.88 4.59
CA LEU A 120 1.05 12.43 4.54
C LEU A 120 1.44 11.92 3.15
N TRP A 121 0.48 11.39 2.37
CA TRP A 121 0.78 10.74 1.09
C TRP A 121 1.48 11.64 0.08
N SER A 122 1.15 12.92 0.07
CA SER A 122 1.81 13.88 -0.83
C SER A 122 3.32 14.04 -0.61
N LYS A 123 3.81 13.61 0.55
CA LYS A 123 5.21 13.65 0.97
C LYS A 123 5.82 12.26 1.18
N ILE A 124 5.18 11.21 0.71
CA ILE A 124 5.60 9.82 1.00
C ILE A 124 7.06 9.57 0.59
N GLU A 125 7.48 10.07 -0.56
CA GLU A 125 8.87 9.94 -1.02
C GLU A 125 9.86 10.64 -0.08
N THR A 126 9.51 11.80 0.47
CA THR A 126 10.35 12.50 1.44
C THR A 126 10.56 11.67 2.71
N TYR A 127 9.51 11.01 3.21
CA TYR A 127 9.63 10.16 4.39
C TYR A 127 10.40 8.87 4.10
N LEU A 128 10.23 8.30 2.90
CA LEU A 128 11.03 7.17 2.43
C LEU A 128 12.51 7.54 2.34
N ASP A 129 12.84 8.72 1.84
CA ASP A 129 14.23 9.20 1.77
C ASP A 129 14.86 9.39 3.16
N ILE A 130 14.11 9.97 4.11
CA ILE A 130 14.54 10.04 5.50
C ILE A 130 14.80 8.63 6.05
N TRP A 131 13.86 7.70 5.84
CA TRP A 131 13.99 6.32 6.26
C TRP A 131 15.22 5.62 5.65
N ARG A 132 15.46 5.75 4.35
CA ARG A 132 16.61 5.17 3.65
C ARG A 132 17.94 5.67 4.24
N ASN A 133 18.02 6.98 4.48
CA ASN A 133 19.26 7.63 4.88
C ASN A 133 19.54 7.54 6.38
N GLU A 134 18.51 7.59 7.21
CA GLU A 134 18.68 7.78 8.66
C GLU A 134 18.36 6.55 9.50
N ARG A 135 17.72 5.50 8.97
CA ARG A 135 17.29 4.34 9.77
C ARG A 135 18.39 3.63 10.56
N GLN A 136 19.66 3.80 10.17
CA GLN A 136 20.81 3.22 10.89
C GLN A 136 21.29 4.10 12.05
N THR A 137 21.07 5.40 11.99
CA THR A 137 21.51 6.38 12.97
C THR A 137 20.36 6.87 13.85
N ASN A 138 19.24 7.19 13.24
CA ASN A 138 17.99 7.55 13.91
C ASN A 138 16.81 6.80 13.27
N TYR A 139 16.53 5.63 13.81
CA TYR A 139 15.43 4.77 13.33
C TYR A 139 14.06 5.47 13.37
N TRP A 140 13.89 6.47 14.20
CA TRP A 140 12.60 7.13 14.46
C TRP A 140 12.39 8.39 13.62
N ALA A 141 13.40 8.86 12.88
CA ALA A 141 13.41 10.14 12.17
C ALA A 141 12.23 10.35 11.24
N ALA A 142 11.89 9.35 10.41
CA ALA A 142 10.76 9.45 9.48
C ALA A 142 9.43 9.60 10.23
N GLY A 143 9.24 8.86 11.32
CA GLY A 143 8.05 8.97 12.18
C GLY A 143 7.97 10.33 12.90
N GLU A 144 9.09 10.89 13.32
CA GLU A 144 9.15 12.22 13.90
C GLU A 144 8.77 13.31 12.87
N ALA A 145 9.24 13.19 11.63
CA ALA A 145 8.86 14.08 10.54
C ALA A 145 7.37 14.01 10.23
N MET A 146 6.79 12.81 10.12
CA MET A 146 5.35 12.62 9.92
C MET A 146 4.53 13.19 11.09
N ARG A 147 4.99 13.01 12.32
CA ARG A 147 4.36 13.56 13.52
C ARG A 147 4.36 15.09 13.51
N ALA A 148 5.47 15.71 13.09
CA ALA A 148 5.58 17.16 12.95
C ALA A 148 4.58 17.70 11.90
N ASP A 149 4.47 17.05 10.75
CA ASP A 149 3.55 17.45 9.68
C ASP A 149 2.07 17.33 10.10
N LEU A 150 1.70 16.26 10.80
CA LEU A 150 0.35 16.11 11.36
C LEU A 150 0.05 17.22 12.37
N SER A 151 0.99 17.54 13.27
CA SER A 151 0.85 18.61 14.26
C SER A 151 0.71 19.97 13.59
N ALA A 152 1.49 20.27 12.55
CA ALA A 152 1.40 21.50 11.76
C ALA A 152 0.02 21.65 11.09
N ALA A 153 -0.59 20.53 10.67
CA ALA A 153 -1.94 20.50 10.14
C ALA A 153 -3.05 20.52 11.22
N LYS A 154 -2.69 20.66 12.49
CA LYS A 154 -3.60 20.62 13.66
C LYS A 154 -4.36 19.29 13.80
N ILE A 155 -3.76 18.22 13.34
CA ILE A 155 -4.24 16.86 13.53
C ILE A 155 -3.45 16.24 14.67
N SER A 156 -4.11 15.65 15.65
CA SER A 156 -3.43 14.97 16.76
C SER A 156 -2.65 13.78 16.24
N PRO A 157 -1.31 13.77 16.33
CA PRO A 157 -0.51 12.66 15.82
C PRO A 157 -0.64 11.43 16.73
N PRO A 158 -0.35 10.23 16.22
CA PRO A 158 -0.33 9.03 17.02
C PRO A 158 0.86 9.05 18.00
N GLU A 159 0.82 8.17 19.01
CA GLU A 159 1.98 7.93 19.88
C GLU A 159 3.14 7.35 19.06
N TRP A 160 4.30 7.99 19.15
CA TRP A 160 5.51 7.58 18.46
C TRP A 160 6.74 7.92 19.29
N PRO A 161 7.73 7.02 19.41
CA PRO A 161 7.73 5.64 18.92
C PRO A 161 6.68 4.76 19.62
N VAL A 162 6.21 3.72 18.92
CA VAL A 162 5.28 2.76 19.51
C VAL A 162 5.99 2.00 20.62
N LYS A 163 5.48 2.08 21.83
CA LYS A 163 5.95 1.21 22.92
C LYS A 163 5.63 -0.23 22.54
N GLN A 164 6.65 -1.02 22.27
CA GLN A 164 6.46 -2.46 22.17
C GLN A 164 5.87 -2.93 23.51
N PRO A 165 4.76 -3.71 23.51
CA PRO A 165 4.36 -4.39 24.72
C PRO A 165 5.58 -5.16 25.21
N ALA A 166 5.96 -4.92 26.48
CA ALA A 166 7.09 -5.63 27.08
C ALA A 166 6.91 -7.11 26.75
N ALA A 167 7.83 -7.66 25.98
CA ALA A 167 7.86 -9.08 25.69
C ALA A 167 7.79 -9.77 27.05
N SER A 168 6.71 -10.50 27.29
CA SER A 168 6.57 -11.31 28.47
C SER A 168 7.83 -12.17 28.54
N ALA A 169 8.70 -11.84 29.45
CA ALA A 169 9.92 -12.61 29.73
C ALA A 169 9.46 -13.95 30.30
N THR A 170 9.01 -14.83 29.43
CA THR A 170 8.94 -16.24 29.72
C THR A 170 10.36 -16.73 29.59
N SER A 171 11.09 -16.62 30.72
CA SER A 171 12.34 -17.32 30.92
C SER A 171 12.06 -18.79 30.80
N ALA A 172 12.22 -19.36 29.61
CA ALA A 172 12.37 -20.80 29.50
C ALA A 172 13.64 -21.17 30.25
N PRO A 173 13.58 -22.21 31.14
CA PRO A 173 14.79 -22.69 31.79
C PRO A 173 15.75 -23.16 30.72
N ARG A 174 16.96 -22.59 30.72
CA ARG A 174 18.08 -23.18 29.99
C ARG A 174 18.33 -24.54 30.58
N GLU A 175 17.88 -25.59 29.93
CA GLU A 175 18.41 -26.91 30.18
C GLU A 175 19.90 -26.89 29.87
N SER A 176 20.71 -27.01 30.92
CA SER A 176 22.13 -27.23 30.83
C SER A 176 22.32 -28.61 30.20
N PHE A 177 22.76 -28.63 28.93
CA PHE A 177 23.32 -29.85 28.36
C PHE A 177 24.60 -30.18 29.13
N SER A 178 24.53 -31.19 30.00
CA SER A 178 25.70 -31.81 30.54
C SER A 178 26.38 -32.59 29.43
N THR A 179 27.60 -32.16 29.12
CA THR A 179 28.52 -32.85 28.22
C THR A 179 29.14 -34.02 28.97
N ASP A 180 28.49 -35.17 28.96
CA ASP A 180 29.14 -36.45 29.24
C ASP A 180 29.36 -37.16 27.91
N LEU A 181 30.49 -36.84 27.31
CA LEU A 181 31.15 -37.65 26.29
C LEU A 181 32.09 -38.61 27.00
N ASP A 182 31.59 -39.73 27.40
CA ASP A 182 32.51 -40.87 27.69
C ASP A 182 32.77 -41.64 26.40
N ASP A 183 34.07 -41.67 26.11
CA ASP A 183 34.70 -42.53 25.12
C ASP A 183 34.35 -43.98 25.32
N GLU A 184 33.91 -44.66 24.28
CA GLU A 184 34.35 -46.02 24.00
C GLU A 184 34.02 -46.39 22.54
N ILE A 185 35.04 -46.36 21.69
CA ILE A 185 35.02 -47.01 20.37
C ILE A 185 35.65 -48.41 20.56
N PRO A 186 34.91 -49.52 20.41
CA PRO A 186 35.55 -50.82 20.18
C PRO A 186 35.84 -51.06 18.71
N PHE A 187 37.00 -51.58 18.45
CA PHE A 187 37.52 -52.02 17.18
C PHE A 187 36.65 -53.05 16.46
#